data_dfe07174ba28cdc88b0239f5a1fc525f
#
_entry.id   dfe07174ba28cdc88b0239f5a1fc525f
#
_cell.length_a   1.000
_cell.length_b   1.000
_cell.length_c   1.000
_cell.angle_alpha   90.00
_cell.angle_beta   90.00
_cell.angle_gamma   90.00
#
_symmetry.space_group_name_H-M   'P 1'
#
loop_
_entity.id
_entity.type
_entity.pdbx_description
1 polymer ?
#
loop_
_entity_poly.entity_id
_entity_poly.type
_entity_poly.pdbx_seq_one_letter_code
_entity_poly.pdbx_strand_id
1 'polypeptide(L)'
;MFRKMRRIGQVISKEECEEILTNEPRGVLALLGDDDYPYAIPMSHVYVDGKIYFHGAQTGHKNDAVKKHSKVSYCVIDKGVKAKDSWWYTFKSVIVFGKIKTLTDRDEKIEKLTHLGDKFFPTHKETVDEINRLLDRTEVFEITIEHMSGKIVKEK
;
A
#
# COMPACT_ATOMS: atom_id res chain seq x y z
N MET A 1 -7.93 8.94 18.28
CA MET A 1 -9.07 8.07 17.86
C MET A 1 -9.40 8.34 16.40
N PHE A 2 -9.56 7.29 15.60
CA PHE A 2 -9.90 7.43 14.18
C PHE A 2 -11.38 7.79 14.02
N ARG A 3 -11.68 8.64 13.04
CA ARG A 3 -13.06 9.10 12.80
C ARG A 3 -13.91 8.02 12.17
N LYS A 4 -15.16 7.89 12.58
CA LYS A 4 -16.14 7.04 11.91
C LYS A 4 -16.47 7.62 10.52
N MET A 5 -16.71 6.73 9.56
CA MET A 5 -17.11 7.14 8.21
C MET A 5 -18.49 7.80 8.23
N ARG A 6 -18.63 8.96 7.59
CA ARG A 6 -19.90 9.70 7.55
C ARG A 6 -21.01 8.96 6.80
N ARG A 7 -20.67 8.32 5.68
CA ARG A 7 -21.64 7.56 4.85
C ARG A 7 -21.60 6.08 5.22
N ILE A 8 -22.23 5.71 6.35
CA ILE A 8 -22.22 4.34 6.90
C ILE A 8 -22.74 3.31 5.90
N GLY A 9 -23.77 3.63 5.09
CA GLY A 9 -24.31 2.73 4.07
C GLY A 9 -23.38 2.43 2.88
N GLN A 10 -22.23 3.06 2.83
CA GLN A 10 -21.20 2.81 1.81
C GLN A 10 -19.96 2.10 2.36
N VAL A 11 -19.96 1.75 3.64
CA VAL A 11 -18.85 1.01 4.27
C VAL A 11 -18.83 -0.41 3.70
N ILE A 12 -17.66 -0.88 3.32
CA ILE A 12 -17.42 -2.28 2.96
C ILE A 12 -16.80 -3.04 4.13
N SER A 13 -16.88 -4.36 4.10
CA SER A 13 -16.37 -5.22 5.17
C SER A 13 -14.84 -5.19 5.26
N LYS A 14 -14.30 -5.70 6.36
CA LYS A 14 -12.85 -5.86 6.53
C LYS A 14 -12.29 -6.80 5.47
N GLU A 15 -12.98 -7.89 5.22
CA GLU A 15 -12.61 -8.91 4.23
C GLU A 15 -12.52 -8.31 2.83
N GLU A 16 -13.49 -7.48 2.44
CA GLU A 16 -13.46 -6.75 1.16
C GLU A 16 -12.28 -5.77 1.08
N CYS A 17 -11.93 -5.10 2.19
CA CYS A 17 -10.75 -4.24 2.25
C CYS A 17 -9.47 -5.05 2.03
N GLU A 18 -9.33 -6.19 2.70
CA GLU A 18 -8.16 -7.07 2.58
C GLU A 18 -8.04 -7.66 1.17
N GLU A 19 -9.16 -8.00 0.54
CA GLU A 19 -9.21 -8.45 -0.85
C GLU A 19 -8.69 -7.36 -1.81
N ILE A 20 -9.10 -6.12 -1.63
CA ILE A 20 -8.61 -4.98 -2.44
C ILE A 20 -7.11 -4.79 -2.24
N LEU A 21 -6.62 -4.80 -0.98
CA LEU A 21 -5.19 -4.68 -0.69
C LEU A 21 -4.36 -5.82 -1.29
N THR A 22 -4.94 -7.02 -1.38
CA THR A 22 -4.29 -8.19 -1.97
C THR A 22 -4.24 -8.11 -3.49
N ASN A 23 -5.35 -7.76 -4.12
CA ASN A 23 -5.53 -7.88 -5.57
C ASN A 23 -5.03 -6.66 -6.34
N GLU A 24 -5.16 -5.45 -5.77
CA GLU A 24 -4.72 -4.25 -6.46
C GLU A 24 -3.19 -4.13 -6.45
N PRO A 25 -2.60 -3.75 -7.59
CA PRO A 25 -1.14 -3.72 -7.71
C PRO A 25 -0.50 -2.50 -7.02
N ARG A 26 -1.24 -1.41 -6.87
CA ARG A 26 -0.69 -0.12 -6.43
C ARG A 26 -1.63 0.61 -5.50
N GLY A 27 -1.03 1.44 -4.66
CA GLY A 27 -1.72 2.43 -3.85
C GLY A 27 -0.90 3.70 -3.76
N VAL A 28 -1.40 4.66 -3.02
CA VAL A 28 -0.73 5.94 -2.76
C VAL A 28 -0.36 6.01 -1.28
N LEU A 29 0.94 6.12 -1.03
CA LEU A 29 1.50 6.36 0.29
C LEU A 29 1.50 7.86 0.56
N ALA A 30 0.88 8.30 1.63
CA ALA A 30 0.91 9.68 2.10
C ALA A 30 1.78 9.80 3.35
N LEU A 31 2.77 10.66 3.26
CA LEU A 31 3.78 10.98 4.26
C LEU A 31 3.73 12.46 4.62
N LEU A 32 4.33 12.84 5.73
CA LEU A 32 4.69 14.21 6.01
C LEU A 32 6.09 14.48 5.41
N GLY A 33 6.12 15.30 4.37
CA GLY A 33 7.34 15.66 3.65
C GLY A 33 8.06 16.86 4.24
N ASP A 34 8.96 17.44 3.46
CA ASP A 34 9.68 18.65 3.85
C ASP A 34 8.72 19.84 3.96
N ASP A 35 9.06 20.77 4.87
CA ASP A 35 8.23 21.96 5.19
C ASP A 35 6.78 21.64 5.52
N ASP A 36 6.55 20.47 6.14
CA ASP A 36 5.24 19.95 6.52
C ASP A 36 4.25 19.74 5.35
N TYR A 37 4.75 19.69 4.12
CA TYR A 37 3.90 19.36 3.00
C TYR A 37 3.42 17.90 3.05
N PRO A 38 2.11 17.63 2.87
CA PRO A 38 1.64 16.28 2.61
C PRO A 38 2.28 15.74 1.34
N TYR A 39 3.03 14.65 1.46
CA TYR A 39 3.76 14.05 0.34
C TYR A 39 3.10 12.73 -0.05
N ALA A 40 2.55 12.65 -1.25
CA ALA A 40 1.82 11.50 -1.77
C ALA A 40 2.59 10.83 -2.91
N ILE A 41 2.85 9.52 -2.76
CA ILE A 41 3.67 8.74 -3.69
C ILE A 41 2.93 7.48 -4.12
N PRO A 42 2.81 7.19 -5.44
CA PRO A 42 2.33 5.89 -5.90
C PRO A 42 3.36 4.79 -5.58
N MET A 43 2.90 3.68 -5.02
CA MET A 43 3.73 2.55 -4.65
C MET A 43 3.09 1.23 -5.11
N SER A 44 3.89 0.35 -5.73
CA SER A 44 3.52 -1.06 -5.87
C SER A 44 3.69 -1.75 -4.52
N HIS A 45 2.70 -2.55 -4.11
CA HIS A 45 2.69 -3.14 -2.78
C HIS A 45 2.29 -4.62 -2.78
N VAL A 46 2.55 -5.27 -1.67
CA VAL A 46 1.96 -6.55 -1.29
C VAL A 46 1.34 -6.45 0.10
N TYR A 47 0.20 -7.10 0.29
CA TYR A 47 -0.45 -7.25 1.58
C TYR A 47 -0.23 -8.67 2.08
N VAL A 48 0.46 -8.82 3.20
CA VAL A 48 0.84 -10.10 3.80
C VAL A 48 0.72 -10.01 5.32
N ASP A 49 0.11 -11.00 5.94
CA ASP A 49 0.01 -11.13 7.40
C ASP A 49 -0.53 -9.86 8.09
N GLY A 50 -1.51 -9.20 7.49
CA GLY A 50 -2.15 -8.01 8.04
C GLY A 50 -1.31 -6.73 7.94
N LYS A 51 -0.26 -6.72 7.12
CA LYS A 51 0.64 -5.59 6.91
C LYS A 51 0.85 -5.31 5.42
N ILE A 52 1.28 -4.10 5.11
CA ILE A 52 1.59 -3.68 3.74
C ILE A 52 3.09 -3.52 3.60
N TYR A 53 3.65 -4.09 2.53
CA TYR A 53 5.06 -4.01 2.22
C TYR A 53 5.28 -3.45 0.82
N PHE A 54 6.32 -2.66 0.67
CA PHE A 54 6.82 -2.17 -0.61
C PHE A 54 8.32 -1.92 -0.52
N HIS A 55 8.97 -1.78 -1.67
CA HIS A 55 10.39 -1.55 -1.74
C HIS A 55 10.73 -0.23 -2.41
N GLY A 56 11.96 0.18 -2.27
CA GLY A 56 12.50 1.38 -2.92
C GLY A 56 14.01 1.48 -2.78
N ALA A 57 14.55 2.59 -3.25
CA ALA A 57 15.95 2.91 -3.05
C ALA A 57 16.26 3.19 -1.57
N GLN A 58 17.51 3.08 -1.18
CA GLN A 58 17.97 3.31 0.21
C GLN A 58 18.03 4.79 0.60
N THR A 59 17.94 5.70 -0.37
CA THR A 59 18.00 7.14 -0.16
C THR A 59 16.89 7.86 -0.91
N GLY A 60 16.60 9.08 -0.50
CA GLY A 60 15.64 9.97 -1.15
C GLY A 60 14.59 10.52 -0.20
N HIS A 61 13.78 11.45 -0.67
CA HIS A 61 12.78 12.20 0.11
C HIS A 61 11.87 11.27 0.94
N LYS A 62 11.39 10.17 0.36
CA LYS A 62 10.58 9.18 1.08
C LYS A 62 11.30 8.61 2.30
N ASN A 63 12.58 8.23 2.14
CA ASN A 63 13.39 7.65 3.21
C ASN A 63 13.59 8.66 4.34
N ASP A 64 13.86 9.92 4.01
CA ASP A 64 14.05 10.98 4.98
C ASP A 64 12.76 11.31 5.72
N ALA A 65 11.61 11.34 5.01
CA ALA A 65 10.30 11.52 5.60
C ALA A 65 9.94 10.38 6.58
N VAL A 66 10.18 9.12 6.21
CA VAL A 66 9.94 7.95 7.08
C VAL A 66 10.79 8.00 8.35
N LYS A 67 12.04 8.44 8.26
CA LYS A 67 12.93 8.61 9.44
C LYS A 67 12.43 9.68 10.41
N LYS A 68 11.82 10.76 9.88
CA LYS A 68 11.30 11.86 10.70
C LYS A 68 9.94 11.54 11.33
N HIS A 69 9.04 10.87 10.58
CA HIS A 69 7.66 10.65 10.97
C HIS A 69 7.20 9.24 10.59
N SER A 70 6.84 8.44 11.58
CA SER A 70 6.39 7.06 11.34
C SER A 70 4.91 6.94 10.98
N LYS A 71 4.08 7.93 11.29
CA LYS A 71 2.63 7.87 10.98
C LYS A 71 2.39 8.17 9.52
N VAL A 72 1.66 7.27 8.86
CA VAL A 72 1.35 7.35 7.43
C VAL A 72 -0.10 7.00 7.16
N SER A 73 -0.57 7.36 5.98
CA SER A 73 -1.75 6.73 5.40
C SER A 73 -1.43 6.09 4.06
N TYR A 74 -2.20 5.06 3.72
CA TYR A 74 -2.08 4.35 2.45
C TYR A 74 -3.45 4.19 1.82
N CYS A 75 -3.62 4.63 0.58
CA CYS A 75 -4.89 4.59 -0.12
C CYS A 75 -4.79 3.68 -1.33
N VAL A 76 -5.71 2.72 -1.43
CA VAL A 76 -5.85 1.84 -2.59
C VAL A 76 -7.25 2.03 -3.18
N ILE A 77 -7.32 2.11 -4.49
CA ILE A 77 -8.57 2.26 -5.25
C ILE A 77 -8.63 1.11 -6.25
N ASP A 78 -9.75 0.41 -6.32
CA ASP A 78 -9.98 -0.63 -7.32
C ASP A 78 -10.22 -0.03 -8.71
N LYS A 79 -10.28 -0.87 -9.74
CA LYS A 79 -10.53 -0.44 -11.13
C LYS A 79 -11.89 0.19 -11.33
N GLY A 80 -12.84 -0.13 -10.46
CA GLY A 80 -14.22 0.29 -10.60
C GLY A 80 -14.94 -0.28 -11.84
N VAL A 81 -16.21 0.01 -11.93
CA VAL A 81 -17.07 -0.37 -13.05
C VAL A 81 -17.83 0.87 -13.53
N LYS A 82 -17.71 1.18 -14.82
CA LYS A 82 -18.52 2.19 -15.45
C LYS A 82 -19.86 1.59 -15.84
N ALA A 83 -20.97 2.20 -15.43
CA ALA A 83 -22.28 1.79 -15.87
C ALA A 83 -22.42 2.01 -17.39
N LYS A 84 -23.07 1.04 -18.09
CA LYS A 84 -23.34 1.16 -19.53
C LYS A 84 -24.23 2.38 -19.77
N ASP A 85 -23.89 3.16 -20.79
CA ASP A 85 -24.60 4.38 -21.20
C ASP A 85 -24.73 5.45 -20.09
N SER A 86 -23.80 5.46 -19.15
CA SER A 86 -23.75 6.40 -18.04
C SER A 86 -22.35 7.00 -17.87
N TRP A 87 -22.28 8.15 -17.21
CA TRP A 87 -21.02 8.83 -16.90
C TRP A 87 -20.43 8.41 -15.55
N TRP A 88 -21.17 7.72 -14.70
CA TRP A 88 -20.73 7.38 -13.36
C TRP A 88 -19.98 6.06 -13.26
N TYR A 89 -19.08 6.08 -12.29
CA TYR A 89 -18.32 4.91 -11.84
C TYR A 89 -18.82 4.42 -10.49
N THR A 90 -18.90 3.10 -10.36
CA THR A 90 -18.93 2.44 -9.05
C THR A 90 -17.55 1.92 -8.79
N PHE A 91 -16.93 2.33 -7.70
CA PHE A 91 -15.60 1.85 -7.32
C PHE A 91 -15.48 1.71 -5.80
N LYS A 92 -14.53 0.89 -5.38
CA LYS A 92 -14.19 0.70 -3.98
C LYS A 92 -12.84 1.32 -3.69
N SER A 93 -12.67 1.80 -2.47
CA SER A 93 -11.39 2.30 -1.98
C SER A 93 -11.17 1.89 -0.54
N VAL A 94 -9.88 1.69 -0.20
CA VAL A 94 -9.42 1.37 1.15
C VAL A 94 -8.47 2.46 1.60
N ILE A 95 -8.66 2.97 2.81
CA ILE A 95 -7.72 3.87 3.46
C ILE A 95 -7.21 3.19 4.72
N VAL A 96 -5.89 3.09 4.80
CA VAL A 96 -5.16 2.57 5.94
C VAL A 96 -4.48 3.74 6.66
N PHE A 97 -4.57 3.78 7.98
CA PHE A 97 -3.68 4.55 8.83
C PHE A 97 -2.78 3.59 9.60
N GLY A 98 -1.51 3.90 9.68
CA GLY A 98 -0.57 3.01 10.33
C GLY A 98 0.78 3.66 10.60
N LYS A 99 1.71 2.82 11.04
CA LYS A 99 3.10 3.20 11.27
C LYS A 99 4.00 2.49 10.28
N ILE A 100 4.87 3.26 9.64
CA ILE A 100 5.86 2.78 8.70
C ILE A 100 7.22 2.63 9.38
N LYS A 101 7.95 1.60 9.00
CA LYS A 101 9.38 1.41 9.32
C LYS A 101 10.10 0.77 8.15
N THR A 102 11.41 0.84 8.14
CA THR A 102 12.28 0.05 7.27
C THR A 102 12.61 -1.29 7.94
N LEU A 103 12.70 -2.36 7.15
CA LEU A 103 13.16 -3.66 7.63
C LEU A 103 14.70 -3.68 7.64
N THR A 104 15.27 -4.17 8.73
CA THR A 104 16.73 -4.27 8.91
C THR A 104 17.24 -5.72 8.85
N ASP A 105 16.40 -6.68 9.19
CA ASP A 105 16.74 -8.10 9.12
C ASP A 105 16.80 -8.57 7.67
N ARG A 106 17.90 -9.24 7.30
CA ARG A 106 18.16 -9.66 5.92
C ARG A 106 17.17 -10.74 5.46
N ASP A 107 16.89 -11.71 6.29
CA ASP A 107 16.03 -12.83 5.94
C ASP A 107 14.57 -12.38 5.82
N GLU A 108 14.13 -11.48 6.72
CA GLU A 108 12.82 -10.84 6.63
C GLU A 108 12.69 -10.00 5.35
N LYS A 109 13.71 -9.24 4.97
CA LYS A 109 13.73 -8.49 3.70
C LYS A 109 13.57 -9.41 2.50
N ILE A 110 14.31 -10.52 2.46
CA ILE A 110 14.22 -11.51 1.37
C ILE A 110 12.80 -12.10 1.29
N GLU A 111 12.24 -12.49 2.43
CA GLU A 111 10.88 -13.04 2.50
C GLU A 111 9.84 -12.05 1.92
N LYS A 112 9.87 -10.77 2.34
CA LYS A 112 8.88 -9.80 1.89
C LYS A 112 9.12 -9.37 0.43
N LEU A 113 10.37 -9.31 -0.03
CA LEU A 113 10.70 -9.10 -1.44
C LEU A 113 10.24 -10.28 -2.30
N THR A 114 10.29 -11.51 -1.78
CA THR A 114 9.75 -12.67 -2.47
C THR A 114 8.25 -12.56 -2.71
N HIS A 115 7.48 -12.20 -1.67
CA HIS A 115 6.04 -11.93 -1.83
C HIS A 115 5.74 -10.81 -2.83
N LEU A 116 6.53 -9.72 -2.80
CA LEU A 116 6.42 -8.63 -3.77
C LEU A 116 6.73 -9.12 -5.19
N GLY A 117 7.85 -9.79 -5.37
CA GLY A 117 8.27 -10.27 -6.68
C GLY A 117 7.26 -11.25 -7.28
N ASP A 118 6.82 -12.23 -6.51
CA ASP A 118 5.86 -13.25 -6.97
C ASP A 118 4.48 -12.65 -7.33
N LYS A 119 4.13 -11.48 -6.79
CA LYS A 119 2.93 -10.75 -7.22
C LYS A 119 3.10 -10.09 -8.59
N PHE A 120 4.31 -9.68 -8.97
CA PHE A 120 4.55 -8.82 -10.15
C PHE A 120 5.33 -9.51 -11.27
N PHE A 121 6.26 -10.41 -10.95
CA PHE A 121 7.03 -11.15 -11.97
C PHE A 121 6.23 -12.34 -12.51
N PRO A 122 6.46 -12.70 -13.78
CA PRO A 122 5.80 -13.86 -14.39
C PRO A 122 6.16 -15.21 -13.73
N THR A 123 7.36 -15.33 -13.17
CA THR A 123 7.86 -16.57 -12.56
C THR A 123 8.59 -16.29 -11.25
N HIS A 124 8.52 -17.25 -10.32
CA HIS A 124 9.28 -17.21 -9.08
C HIS A 124 10.81 -17.15 -9.32
N LYS A 125 11.29 -17.76 -10.40
CA LYS A 125 12.70 -17.69 -10.77
C LYS A 125 13.14 -16.24 -11.01
N GLU A 126 12.37 -15.47 -11.74
CA GLU A 126 12.66 -14.04 -11.98
C GLU A 126 12.65 -13.23 -10.69
N THR A 127 11.74 -13.55 -9.75
CA THR A 127 11.75 -12.97 -8.41
C THR A 127 13.08 -13.23 -7.69
N VAL A 128 13.53 -14.48 -7.67
CA VAL A 128 14.80 -14.87 -7.01
C VAL A 128 16.00 -14.21 -7.68
N ASP A 129 16.05 -14.22 -9.01
CA ASP A 129 17.14 -13.60 -9.77
C ASP A 129 17.25 -12.10 -9.48
N GLU A 130 16.10 -11.39 -9.41
CA GLU A 130 16.07 -9.95 -9.13
C GLU A 130 16.47 -9.64 -7.69
N ILE A 131 16.02 -10.43 -6.71
CA ILE A 131 16.43 -10.28 -5.30
C ILE A 131 17.94 -10.45 -5.19
N ASN A 132 18.51 -11.49 -5.77
CA ASN A 132 19.95 -11.75 -5.74
C ASN A 132 20.76 -10.59 -6.35
N ARG A 133 20.22 -9.94 -7.37
CA ARG A 133 20.85 -8.82 -8.07
C ARG A 133 20.81 -7.50 -7.29
N LEU A 134 19.71 -7.21 -6.57
CA LEU A 134 19.41 -5.89 -6.05
C LEU A 134 19.27 -5.79 -4.54
N LEU A 135 19.29 -6.90 -3.79
CA LEU A 135 19.01 -6.91 -2.35
C LEU A 135 19.79 -5.86 -1.57
N ASP A 136 21.11 -5.75 -1.85
CA ASP A 136 22.00 -4.85 -1.13
C ASP A 136 21.77 -3.36 -1.46
N ARG A 137 20.99 -3.06 -2.49
CA ARG A 137 20.62 -1.68 -2.92
C ARG A 137 19.16 -1.35 -2.65
N THR A 138 18.41 -2.31 -2.09
CA THR A 138 16.96 -2.19 -1.92
C THR A 138 16.61 -1.97 -0.45
N GLU A 139 15.79 -0.96 -0.21
CA GLU A 139 15.11 -0.78 1.09
C GLU A 139 13.72 -1.43 1.03
N VAL A 140 13.31 -2.07 2.12
CA VAL A 140 11.96 -2.62 2.27
C VAL A 140 11.26 -1.89 3.39
N PHE A 141 10.04 -1.43 3.12
CA PHE A 141 9.19 -0.71 4.05
C PHE A 141 8.02 -1.59 4.48
N GLU A 142 7.70 -1.52 5.75
CA GLU A 142 6.55 -2.19 6.37
C GLU A 142 5.60 -1.13 6.93
N ILE A 143 4.30 -1.25 6.61
CA ILE A 143 3.25 -0.51 7.33
C ILE A 143 2.51 -1.48 8.23
N THR A 144 2.61 -1.26 9.54
CA THR A 144 1.73 -1.88 10.55
C THR A 144 0.43 -1.10 10.60
N ILE A 145 -0.69 -1.78 10.33
CA ILE A 145 -2.02 -1.15 10.23
C ILE A 145 -2.58 -0.90 11.63
N GLU A 146 -2.87 0.35 11.96
CA GLU A 146 -3.57 0.75 13.19
C GLU A 146 -5.08 0.91 12.97
N HIS A 147 -5.47 1.31 11.76
CA HIS A 147 -6.88 1.45 11.37
C HIS A 147 -7.02 1.26 9.86
N MET A 148 -8.05 0.54 9.47
CA MET A 148 -8.41 0.32 8.06
C MET A 148 -9.90 0.59 7.87
N SER A 149 -10.24 1.30 6.84
CA SER A 149 -11.63 1.52 6.44
C SER A 149 -11.76 1.50 4.92
N GLY A 150 -12.82 0.93 4.45
CA GLY A 150 -13.13 0.90 3.03
C GLY A 150 -14.55 1.35 2.74
N LYS A 151 -14.73 1.87 1.54
CA LYS A 151 -16.05 2.27 1.07
C LYS A 151 -16.26 1.94 -0.41
N ILE A 152 -17.51 1.72 -0.75
CA ILE A 152 -17.98 1.69 -2.14
C ILE A 152 -18.61 3.04 -2.49
N VAL A 153 -18.18 3.65 -3.59
CA VAL A 153 -18.79 4.86 -4.14
C VAL A 153 -19.75 4.42 -5.24
N LYS A 154 -21.02 4.70 -5.02
CA LYS A 154 -22.09 4.53 -6.03
C LYS A 154 -22.64 5.92 -6.26
N GLU A 155 -22.32 6.49 -7.40
CA GLU A 155 -22.93 7.75 -7.80
C GLU A 155 -24.29 7.46 -8.45
N LYS A 156 -25.31 8.20 -8.04
CA LYS A 156 -26.65 8.10 -8.60
C LYS A 156 -26.97 9.39 -9.34
#